data_0dd4ac53ffe38033f420bfef48265fe4
#
_entry.id   0dd4ac53ffe38033f420bfef48265fe4
#
_cell.length_a   1.000
_cell.length_b   1.000
_cell.length_c   1.000
_cell.angle_alpha   90.00
_cell.angle_beta   90.00
_cell.angle_gamma   90.00
#
_symmetry.space_group_name_H-M   'P 1'
#
loop_
_entity.id
_entity.type
_entity.pdbx_description
1 polymer ?
#
loop_
_entity_poly.entity_id
_entity_poly.type
_entity_poly.pdbx_seq_one_letter_code
_entity_poly.pdbx_strand_id
1 'polypeptide(L)'
;MTLDRTTPPAIRQLSEFSISLPERRVMKNGMPLNIINAGTEDVVRFDLLIGGGQWHQEQPLQAMFTNRMLREGAGSMTSAQIAEKLDYYGAWLELSSSVNYGFITLYSLNKYFSRTLSVIAEMVKTPLFPIKELSVVADTNKQQFLVNSTRVEMIARKQLNRALFGAEHPFGRYAVAEDYDRITPEVLHDFYRKYYHSGNCSVYISGKVTPDIIRSVEENLGNEAWGEVKDKPVMQAVVPRTTSEKHLFVERED
;
A
#
# COMPACT_ATOMS: atom_id res chain seq x y z
N MET A 1 -39.16 12.34 18.79
CA MET A 1 -39.17 10.97 19.32
C MET A 1 -37.99 10.84 20.26
N THR A 2 -38.21 10.73 21.56
CA THR A 2 -37.13 10.48 22.53
C THR A 2 -36.73 9.01 22.44
N LEU A 3 -35.47 8.74 22.12
CA LEU A 3 -34.93 7.37 22.09
C LEU A 3 -34.91 6.80 23.53
N ASP A 4 -35.67 5.74 23.75
CA ASP A 4 -35.60 4.95 25.00
C ASP A 4 -34.29 4.12 24.97
N ARG A 5 -33.36 4.49 25.83
CA ARG A 5 -32.06 3.82 25.96
C ARG A 5 -32.05 2.72 27.03
N THR A 6 -33.19 2.50 27.70
CA THR A 6 -33.30 1.47 28.73
C THR A 6 -33.64 0.09 28.16
N THR A 7 -34.16 0.07 26.94
CA THR A 7 -34.51 -1.17 26.23
C THR A 7 -33.44 -1.44 25.13
N PRO A 8 -32.70 -2.57 25.20
CA PRO A 8 -31.75 -2.91 24.14
C PRO A 8 -32.51 -3.17 22.83
N PRO A 9 -31.90 -2.84 21.67
CA PRO A 9 -32.51 -3.14 20.38
C PRO A 9 -32.71 -4.65 20.21
N ALA A 10 -33.81 -5.03 19.55
CA ALA A 10 -34.12 -6.43 19.29
C ALA A 10 -32.98 -7.10 18.47
N ILE A 11 -32.47 -8.21 18.97
CA ILE A 11 -31.51 -9.03 18.23
C ILE A 11 -32.27 -9.69 17.07
N ARG A 12 -31.84 -9.36 15.85
CA ARG A 12 -32.34 -10.01 14.64
C ARG A 12 -31.26 -10.92 14.08
N GLN A 13 -31.62 -12.18 13.82
CA GLN A 13 -30.73 -13.06 13.05
C GLN A 13 -30.72 -12.59 11.61
N LEU A 14 -29.49 -12.43 11.06
CA LEU A 14 -29.31 -12.21 9.64
C LEU A 14 -29.65 -13.51 8.92
N SER A 15 -30.79 -13.55 8.22
CA SER A 15 -31.23 -14.71 7.43
C SER A 15 -30.56 -14.76 6.06
N GLU A 16 -30.27 -13.59 5.49
CA GLU A 16 -29.65 -13.45 4.17
C GLU A 16 -28.74 -12.22 4.13
N PHE A 17 -27.60 -12.34 3.47
CA PHE A 17 -26.76 -11.21 3.12
C PHE A 17 -26.22 -11.40 1.68
N SER A 18 -26.07 -10.31 0.95
CA SER A 18 -25.47 -10.32 -0.37
C SER A 18 -24.21 -9.46 -0.35
N ILE A 19 -23.18 -9.93 -1.04
CA ILE A 19 -21.94 -9.19 -1.27
C ILE A 19 -22.04 -8.56 -2.65
N SER A 20 -21.89 -7.24 -2.74
CA SER A 20 -21.84 -6.55 -4.02
C SER A 20 -20.60 -6.97 -4.79
N LEU A 21 -20.78 -7.54 -5.97
CA LEU A 21 -19.67 -7.89 -6.85
C LEU A 21 -19.16 -6.64 -7.57
N PRO A 22 -17.84 -6.51 -7.77
CA PRO A 22 -17.29 -5.40 -8.52
C PRO A 22 -17.63 -5.50 -10.01
N GLU A 23 -17.97 -4.39 -10.62
CA GLU A 23 -17.91 -4.22 -12.07
C GLU A 23 -16.44 -4.19 -12.48
N ARG A 24 -16.06 -4.97 -13.49
CA ARG A 24 -14.68 -5.07 -13.98
C ARG A 24 -14.57 -4.48 -15.36
N ARG A 25 -13.62 -3.56 -15.54
CA ARG A 25 -13.25 -2.96 -16.82
C ARG A 25 -11.75 -3.09 -17.05
N VAL A 26 -11.34 -2.88 -18.29
CA VAL A 26 -9.93 -2.76 -18.67
C VAL A 26 -9.76 -1.38 -19.31
N MET A 27 -8.84 -0.58 -18.79
CA MET A 27 -8.54 0.74 -19.32
C MET A 27 -7.72 0.65 -20.60
N LYS A 28 -7.57 1.76 -21.34
CA LYS A 28 -6.88 1.77 -22.65
C LYS A 28 -5.43 1.26 -22.58
N ASN A 29 -4.74 1.52 -21.48
CA ASN A 29 -3.37 1.03 -21.26
C ASN A 29 -3.30 -0.42 -20.74
N GLY A 30 -4.42 -1.14 -20.69
CA GLY A 30 -4.51 -2.53 -20.24
C GLY A 30 -4.64 -2.72 -18.73
N MET A 31 -4.64 -1.64 -17.94
CA MET A 31 -4.73 -1.73 -16.47
C MET A 31 -6.17 -2.09 -16.04
N PRO A 32 -6.36 -3.10 -15.16
CA PRO A 32 -7.68 -3.46 -14.63
C PRO A 32 -8.27 -2.34 -13.76
N LEU A 33 -9.55 -2.07 -13.94
CA LEU A 33 -10.36 -1.17 -13.14
C LEU A 33 -11.54 -1.95 -12.55
N ASN A 34 -11.62 -2.00 -11.22
CA ASN A 34 -12.66 -2.69 -10.46
C ASN A 34 -13.49 -1.65 -9.71
N ILE A 35 -14.82 -1.68 -9.88
CA ILE A 35 -15.73 -0.66 -9.39
C ILE A 35 -16.78 -1.29 -8.49
N ILE A 36 -16.91 -0.79 -7.25
CA ILE A 36 -18.01 -1.12 -6.34
C ILE A 36 -18.81 0.15 -6.07
N ASN A 37 -19.87 0.35 -6.83
CA ASN A 37 -20.77 1.50 -6.64
C ASN A 37 -21.88 1.14 -5.64
N ALA A 38 -21.62 1.37 -4.35
CA ALA A 38 -22.52 1.00 -3.25
C ALA A 38 -22.60 2.07 -2.14
N GLY A 39 -22.07 3.26 -2.38
CA GLY A 39 -22.09 4.37 -1.42
C GLY A 39 -23.30 5.29 -1.59
N THR A 40 -23.82 5.81 -0.48
CA THR A 40 -24.85 6.87 -0.44
C THR A 40 -24.23 8.25 -0.28
N GLU A 41 -23.12 8.34 0.42
CA GLU A 41 -22.40 9.58 0.70
C GLU A 41 -21.53 10.01 -0.48
N ASP A 42 -21.33 11.32 -0.65
CA ASP A 42 -20.50 11.89 -1.73
C ASP A 42 -19.00 11.74 -1.42
N VAL A 43 -18.60 10.52 -1.13
CA VAL A 43 -17.22 10.10 -0.82
C VAL A 43 -16.86 8.90 -1.68
N VAL A 44 -15.63 8.89 -2.15
CA VAL A 44 -15.05 7.78 -2.90
C VAL A 44 -13.73 7.36 -2.28
N ARG A 45 -13.52 6.05 -2.22
CA ARG A 45 -12.24 5.42 -1.96
C ARG A 45 -11.65 4.92 -3.26
N PHE A 46 -10.41 5.29 -3.50
CA PHE A 46 -9.59 4.83 -4.60
C PHE A 46 -8.38 4.07 -4.04
N ASP A 47 -8.12 2.88 -4.58
CA ASP A 47 -6.95 2.10 -4.26
C ASP A 47 -6.20 1.78 -5.56
N LEU A 48 -4.91 2.10 -5.60
CA LEU A 48 -3.98 1.61 -6.61
C LEU A 48 -3.15 0.49 -5.99
N LEU A 49 -3.29 -0.69 -6.55
CA LEU A 49 -2.56 -1.89 -6.19
C LEU A 49 -1.38 -2.08 -7.13
N ILE A 50 -0.20 -2.24 -6.59
CA ILE A 50 1.06 -2.41 -7.34
C ILE A 50 1.63 -3.77 -7.02
N GLY A 51 1.94 -4.59 -8.02
CA GLY A 51 2.48 -5.93 -7.87
C GLY A 51 3.96 -5.94 -7.47
N GLY A 52 4.30 -5.19 -6.43
CA GLY A 52 5.66 -5.03 -5.93
C GLY A 52 5.69 -4.88 -4.42
N GLY A 53 5.74 -5.99 -3.70
CA GLY A 53 5.83 -6.01 -2.24
C GLY A 53 7.15 -6.59 -1.76
N GLN A 54 7.22 -6.91 -0.46
CA GLN A 54 8.42 -7.45 0.19
C GLN A 54 8.96 -8.73 -0.46
N TRP A 55 8.10 -9.52 -1.10
CA TRP A 55 8.49 -10.72 -1.83
C TRP A 55 9.49 -10.44 -2.96
N HIS A 56 9.36 -9.28 -3.58
CA HIS A 56 10.10 -8.90 -4.76
C HIS A 56 11.36 -8.05 -4.47
N GLN A 57 11.57 -7.67 -3.20
CA GLN A 57 12.69 -6.82 -2.82
C GLN A 57 14.03 -7.58 -2.82
N GLU A 58 15.06 -6.94 -3.31
CA GLU A 58 16.42 -7.48 -3.32
C GLU A 58 17.09 -7.33 -1.95
N GLN A 59 16.78 -6.25 -1.24
CA GLN A 59 17.21 -6.03 0.13
C GLN A 59 16.04 -5.66 1.05
N PRO A 60 16.12 -5.92 2.37
CA PRO A 60 15.08 -5.54 3.32
C PRO A 60 14.74 -4.05 3.21
N LEU A 61 13.48 -3.71 3.50
CA LEU A 61 12.92 -2.35 3.52
C LEU A 61 12.73 -1.68 2.15
N GLN A 62 13.31 -2.17 1.06
CA GLN A 62 13.26 -1.55 -0.27
C GLN A 62 11.81 -1.31 -0.73
N ALA A 63 10.94 -2.32 -0.70
CA ALA A 63 9.54 -2.19 -1.11
C ALA A 63 8.75 -1.19 -0.25
N MET A 64 8.97 -1.24 1.07
CA MET A 64 8.29 -0.37 2.02
C MET A 64 8.70 1.09 1.82
N PHE A 65 10.00 1.37 1.73
CA PHE A 65 10.48 2.74 1.56
C PHE A 65 10.14 3.30 0.18
N THR A 66 10.21 2.49 -0.90
CA THR A 66 9.78 2.94 -2.23
C THR A 66 8.34 3.43 -2.21
N ASN A 67 7.43 2.66 -1.60
CA ASN A 67 6.03 3.06 -1.50
C ASN A 67 5.85 4.30 -0.63
N ARG A 68 6.46 4.32 0.57
CA ARG A 68 6.32 5.40 1.53
C ARG A 68 6.85 6.74 1.02
N MET A 69 7.97 6.71 0.29
CA MET A 69 8.65 7.90 -0.20
C MET A 69 7.96 8.57 -1.39
N LEU A 70 6.93 7.96 -1.99
CA LEU A 70 6.13 8.59 -3.06
C LEU A 70 5.56 9.95 -2.65
N ARG A 71 5.23 10.13 -1.37
CA ARG A 71 4.68 11.39 -0.84
C ARG A 71 5.73 12.47 -0.54
N GLU A 72 7.00 12.10 -0.58
CA GLU A 72 8.08 12.99 -0.15
C GLU A 72 8.60 13.90 -1.29
N GLY A 73 8.05 13.74 -2.49
CA GLY A 73 8.31 14.61 -3.64
C GLY A 73 7.92 13.95 -4.94
N ALA A 74 7.28 14.70 -5.84
CA ALA A 74 6.84 14.20 -7.15
C ALA A 74 6.76 15.33 -8.18
N GLY A 75 7.29 15.10 -9.38
CA GLY A 75 7.31 16.10 -10.44
C GLY A 75 7.97 17.39 -10.00
N SER A 76 7.19 18.47 -9.91
CA SER A 76 7.65 19.76 -9.40
C SER A 76 7.23 20.02 -7.94
N MET A 77 6.54 19.08 -7.29
CA MET A 77 5.99 19.26 -5.94
C MET A 77 6.94 18.71 -4.88
N THR A 78 7.14 19.49 -3.81
CA THR A 78 7.76 19.06 -2.56
C THR A 78 6.74 18.27 -1.70
N SER A 79 7.23 17.56 -0.67
CA SER A 79 6.36 16.86 0.32
C SER A 79 5.35 17.81 0.97
N ALA A 80 5.77 19.03 1.34
CA ALA A 80 4.90 20.04 1.92
C ALA A 80 3.79 20.47 0.96
N GLN A 81 4.09 20.65 -0.32
CA GLN A 81 3.10 21.02 -1.34
C GLN A 81 2.13 19.88 -1.65
N ILE A 82 2.59 18.63 -1.62
CA ILE A 82 1.71 17.45 -1.76
C ILE A 82 0.74 17.39 -0.57
N ALA A 83 1.25 17.51 0.66
CA ALA A 83 0.43 17.51 1.86
C ALA A 83 -0.58 18.65 1.85
N GLU A 84 -0.15 19.89 1.59
CA GLU A 84 -1.01 21.08 1.52
C GLU A 84 -2.16 20.92 0.51
N LYS A 85 -1.86 20.39 -0.70
CA LYS A 85 -2.89 20.15 -1.72
C LYS A 85 -3.92 19.12 -1.29
N LEU A 86 -3.50 18.02 -0.67
CA LEU A 86 -4.43 16.98 -0.20
C LEU A 86 -5.25 17.49 0.99
N ASP A 87 -4.63 18.15 1.95
CA ASP A 87 -5.28 18.71 3.15
C ASP A 87 -6.28 19.81 2.78
N TYR A 88 -5.96 20.67 1.81
CA TYR A 88 -6.87 21.71 1.32
C TYR A 88 -8.21 21.14 0.80
N TYR A 89 -8.19 19.94 0.20
CA TYR A 89 -9.38 19.25 -0.27
C TYR A 89 -9.97 18.27 0.75
N GLY A 90 -9.38 18.16 1.94
CA GLY A 90 -9.80 17.21 2.98
C GLY A 90 -9.64 15.76 2.53
N ALA A 91 -8.65 15.47 1.71
CA ALA A 91 -8.37 14.12 1.24
C ALA A 91 -7.46 13.38 2.22
N TRP A 92 -7.69 12.08 2.35
CA TRP A 92 -6.83 11.20 3.16
C TRP A 92 -6.03 10.27 2.26
N LEU A 93 -4.71 10.30 2.41
CA LEU A 93 -3.77 9.45 1.68
C LEU A 93 -3.11 8.46 2.63
N GLU A 94 -3.20 7.17 2.29
CA GLU A 94 -2.48 6.10 2.96
C GLU A 94 -1.57 5.38 1.97
N LEU A 95 -0.30 5.20 2.37
CA LEU A 95 0.71 4.45 1.63
C LEU A 95 1.13 3.26 2.47
N SER A 96 0.92 2.06 1.98
CA SER A 96 1.27 0.84 2.70
C SER A 96 1.88 -0.21 1.76
N SER A 97 2.64 -1.13 2.33
CA SER A 97 3.28 -2.22 1.62
C SER A 97 3.04 -3.53 2.37
N SER A 98 2.67 -4.55 1.63
CA SER A 98 2.52 -5.92 2.13
C SER A 98 3.61 -6.83 1.55
N VAL A 99 3.45 -8.12 1.80
CA VAL A 99 4.37 -9.12 1.23
C VAL A 99 4.34 -9.11 -0.29
N ASN A 100 3.16 -9.00 -0.91
CA ASN A 100 2.99 -9.15 -2.35
C ASN A 100 2.77 -7.83 -3.08
N TYR A 101 2.22 -6.81 -2.39
CA TYR A 101 1.71 -5.60 -3.03
C TYR A 101 2.13 -4.35 -2.29
N GLY A 102 2.32 -3.28 -3.07
CA GLY A 102 2.23 -1.91 -2.60
C GLY A 102 0.81 -1.38 -2.77
N PHE A 103 0.36 -0.52 -1.85
CA PHE A 103 -0.97 0.08 -1.85
C PHE A 103 -0.86 1.59 -1.77
N ILE A 104 -1.65 2.27 -2.58
CA ILE A 104 -1.88 3.70 -2.48
C ILE A 104 -3.38 3.88 -2.36
N THR A 105 -3.85 4.29 -1.18
CA THR A 105 -5.26 4.48 -0.87
C THR A 105 -5.56 5.96 -0.71
N LEU A 106 -6.53 6.45 -1.47
CA LEU A 106 -7.03 7.82 -1.40
C LEU A 106 -8.51 7.81 -1.01
N TYR A 107 -8.86 8.55 0.04
CA TYR A 107 -10.24 8.92 0.33
C TYR A 107 -10.45 10.38 -0.03
N SER A 108 -11.49 10.65 -0.82
CA SER A 108 -11.78 12.00 -1.27
C SER A 108 -13.29 12.24 -1.39
N LEU A 109 -13.70 13.49 -1.18
CA LEU A 109 -15.03 13.94 -1.58
C LEU A 109 -15.15 13.88 -3.11
N ASN A 110 -16.30 13.42 -3.62
CA ASN A 110 -16.53 13.28 -5.06
C ASN A 110 -16.24 14.56 -5.86
N LYS A 111 -16.64 15.72 -5.34
CA LYS A 111 -16.43 17.03 -5.99
C LYS A 111 -14.96 17.43 -6.15
N TYR A 112 -14.05 16.84 -5.35
CA TYR A 112 -12.61 17.15 -5.38
C TYR A 112 -11.76 15.99 -5.89
N PHE A 113 -12.39 14.85 -6.20
CA PHE A 113 -11.69 13.62 -6.55
C PHE A 113 -10.72 13.80 -7.73
N SER A 114 -11.14 14.46 -8.81
CA SER A 114 -10.25 14.68 -9.96
C SER A 114 -8.98 15.45 -9.59
N ARG A 115 -9.08 16.45 -8.73
CA ARG A 115 -7.94 17.27 -8.28
C ARG A 115 -7.01 16.51 -7.34
N THR A 116 -7.57 15.73 -6.41
CA THR A 116 -6.77 14.92 -5.48
C THR A 116 -6.14 13.74 -6.20
N LEU A 117 -6.85 13.11 -7.14
CA LEU A 117 -6.30 12.02 -7.96
C LEU A 117 -5.16 12.49 -8.87
N SER A 118 -5.19 13.71 -9.39
CA SER A 118 -4.09 14.24 -10.20
C SER A 118 -2.78 14.34 -9.40
N VAL A 119 -2.85 14.68 -8.11
CA VAL A 119 -1.69 14.66 -7.21
C VAL A 119 -1.16 13.23 -7.04
N ILE A 120 -2.05 12.27 -6.81
CA ILE A 120 -1.67 10.85 -6.69
C ILE A 120 -1.03 10.33 -7.99
N ALA A 121 -1.60 10.68 -9.13
CA ALA A 121 -1.05 10.29 -10.44
C ALA A 121 0.36 10.83 -10.66
N GLU A 122 0.65 12.06 -10.25
CA GLU A 122 1.99 12.65 -10.32
C GLU A 122 2.95 11.95 -9.35
N MET A 123 2.51 11.67 -8.12
CA MET A 123 3.30 10.91 -7.14
C MET A 123 3.71 9.53 -7.66
N VAL A 124 2.81 8.85 -8.37
CA VAL A 124 3.06 7.50 -8.89
C VAL A 124 3.90 7.51 -10.16
N LYS A 125 3.71 8.50 -11.04
CA LYS A 125 4.38 8.54 -12.34
C LYS A 125 5.77 9.18 -12.31
N THR A 126 5.98 10.14 -11.42
CA THR A 126 7.21 10.97 -11.39
C THR A 126 7.73 11.19 -9.96
N PRO A 127 7.92 10.12 -9.15
CA PRO A 127 8.49 10.27 -7.81
C PRO A 127 9.93 10.74 -7.86
N LEU A 128 10.36 11.53 -6.87
CA LEU A 128 11.70 12.11 -6.82
C LEU A 128 12.64 11.38 -5.86
N PHE A 129 12.13 10.75 -4.80
CA PHE A 129 12.91 10.12 -3.73
C PHE A 129 14.05 11.00 -3.19
N PRO A 130 13.76 12.21 -2.71
CA PRO A 130 14.79 13.16 -2.34
C PRO A 130 15.57 12.66 -1.12
N ILE A 131 16.91 12.73 -1.19
CA ILE A 131 17.82 12.15 -0.19
C ILE A 131 17.63 12.75 1.21
N LYS A 132 17.31 14.04 1.29
CA LYS A 132 17.14 14.73 2.56
C LYS A 132 15.91 14.21 3.32
N GLU A 133 14.78 14.09 2.66
CA GLU A 133 13.54 13.55 3.19
C GLU A 133 13.68 12.06 3.49
N LEU A 134 14.40 11.32 2.64
CA LEU A 134 14.70 9.90 2.86
C LEU A 134 15.47 9.69 4.15
N SER A 135 16.51 10.49 4.43
CA SER A 135 17.27 10.41 5.68
C SER A 135 16.37 10.58 6.90
N VAL A 136 15.52 11.62 6.92
CA VAL A 136 14.60 11.88 8.03
C VAL A 136 13.60 10.72 8.22
N VAL A 137 13.03 10.22 7.12
CA VAL A 137 12.07 9.11 7.15
C VAL A 137 12.77 7.82 7.61
N ALA A 138 13.99 7.54 7.14
CA ALA A 138 14.76 6.36 7.54
C ALA A 138 15.10 6.39 9.02
N ASP A 139 15.63 7.51 9.53
CA ASP A 139 15.97 7.68 10.95
C ASP A 139 14.76 7.50 11.86
N THR A 140 13.63 8.15 11.52
CA THR A 140 12.39 8.03 12.28
C THR A 140 11.90 6.57 12.33
N ASN A 141 11.93 5.87 11.19
CA ASN A 141 11.51 4.47 11.13
C ASN A 141 12.50 3.55 11.85
N LYS A 142 13.81 3.82 11.80
CA LYS A 142 14.83 3.08 12.54
C LYS A 142 14.59 3.17 14.05
N GLN A 143 14.31 4.37 14.57
CA GLN A 143 13.99 4.56 15.99
C GLN A 143 12.72 3.78 16.38
N GLN A 144 11.66 3.87 15.58
CA GLN A 144 10.44 3.09 15.83
C GLN A 144 10.68 1.58 15.76
N PHE A 145 11.53 1.12 14.84
CA PHE A 145 11.95 -0.28 14.74
C PHE A 145 12.68 -0.74 15.99
N LEU A 146 13.64 0.03 16.50
CA LEU A 146 14.40 -0.30 17.71
C LEU A 146 13.46 -0.48 18.92
N VAL A 147 12.52 0.44 19.13
CA VAL A 147 11.50 0.33 20.17
C VAL A 147 10.61 -0.91 19.99
N ASN A 148 10.15 -1.19 18.77
CA ASN A 148 9.27 -2.32 18.52
C ASN A 148 10.00 -3.67 18.55
N SER A 149 11.28 -3.72 18.20
CA SER A 149 12.07 -4.95 18.12
C SER A 149 12.25 -5.62 19.49
N THR A 150 12.05 -4.89 20.58
CA THR A 150 12.12 -5.42 21.95
C THR A 150 10.82 -6.09 22.41
N ARG A 151 9.73 -5.98 21.65
CA ARG A 151 8.43 -6.56 22.01
C ARG A 151 8.44 -8.07 21.79
N VAL A 152 8.04 -8.83 22.81
CA VAL A 152 8.00 -10.31 22.79
C VAL A 152 7.19 -10.85 21.62
N GLU A 153 6.03 -10.24 21.32
CA GLU A 153 5.19 -10.64 20.19
C GLU A 153 5.93 -10.52 18.84
N MET A 154 6.67 -9.44 18.65
CA MET A 154 7.45 -9.23 17.42
C MET A 154 8.58 -10.25 17.29
N ILE A 155 9.26 -10.57 18.40
CA ILE A 155 10.32 -11.57 18.44
C ILE A 155 9.74 -12.95 18.12
N ALA A 156 8.65 -13.34 18.77
CA ALA A 156 8.00 -14.62 18.57
C ALA A 156 7.55 -14.82 17.12
N ARG A 157 6.90 -13.81 16.53
CA ARG A 157 6.46 -13.83 15.12
C ARG A 157 7.63 -13.97 14.14
N LYS A 158 8.71 -13.22 14.39
CA LYS A 158 9.95 -13.31 13.63
C LYS A 158 10.52 -14.74 13.63
N GLN A 159 10.69 -15.30 14.80
CA GLN A 159 11.28 -16.63 14.96
C GLN A 159 10.38 -17.73 14.39
N LEU A 160 9.07 -17.62 14.56
CA LEU A 160 8.11 -18.55 13.96
C LEU A 160 8.23 -18.56 12.43
N ASN A 161 8.19 -17.40 11.79
CA ASN A 161 8.31 -17.32 10.33
C ASN A 161 9.67 -17.83 9.84
N ARG A 162 10.75 -17.51 10.57
CA ARG A 162 12.09 -18.00 10.23
C ARG A 162 12.19 -19.52 10.35
N ALA A 163 11.56 -20.10 11.35
CA ALA A 163 11.50 -21.56 11.51
C ALA A 163 10.70 -22.23 10.38
N LEU A 164 9.56 -21.63 9.98
CA LEU A 164 8.69 -22.17 8.94
C LEU A 164 9.27 -22.03 7.53
N PHE A 165 9.92 -20.91 7.22
CA PHE A 165 10.31 -20.56 5.85
C PHE A 165 11.82 -20.54 5.62
N GLY A 166 12.62 -20.43 6.70
CA GLY A 166 14.07 -20.23 6.62
C GLY A 166 14.47 -18.76 6.49
N ALA A 167 15.73 -18.46 6.84
CA ALA A 167 16.23 -17.09 6.92
C ALA A 167 16.31 -16.35 5.56
N GLU A 168 16.53 -17.08 4.48
CA GLU A 168 16.69 -16.53 3.13
C GLU A 168 15.36 -16.33 2.41
N HIS A 169 14.31 -16.95 2.89
CA HIS A 169 12.99 -16.85 2.29
C HIS A 169 12.36 -15.47 2.60
N PRO A 170 11.63 -14.83 1.66
CA PRO A 170 10.99 -13.52 1.89
C PRO A 170 10.12 -13.42 3.14
N PHE A 171 9.48 -14.51 3.55
CA PHE A 171 8.69 -14.56 4.79
C PHE A 171 9.52 -14.78 6.05
N GLY A 172 10.73 -15.30 5.94
CA GLY A 172 11.61 -15.55 7.08
C GLY A 172 12.75 -14.55 7.21
N ARG A 173 13.00 -13.74 6.18
CA ARG A 173 14.00 -12.67 6.16
C ARG A 173 13.43 -11.40 6.80
N TYR A 174 14.13 -10.86 7.79
CA TYR A 174 13.71 -9.66 8.50
C TYR A 174 14.75 -8.56 8.38
N ALA A 175 14.27 -7.33 8.40
CA ALA A 175 15.12 -6.17 8.52
C ALA A 175 15.83 -6.15 9.89
N VAL A 176 17.06 -5.68 9.87
CA VAL A 176 17.86 -5.31 11.04
C VAL A 176 18.11 -3.80 11.04
N ALA A 177 18.63 -3.25 12.13
CA ALA A 177 18.83 -1.82 12.26
C ALA A 177 19.75 -1.24 11.18
N GLU A 178 20.76 -2.00 10.76
CA GLU A 178 21.75 -1.63 9.74
C GLU A 178 21.14 -1.54 8.33
N ASP A 179 20.01 -2.21 8.07
CA ASP A 179 19.35 -2.14 6.76
C ASP A 179 18.76 -0.75 6.49
N TYR A 180 18.39 0.00 7.55
CA TYR A 180 17.93 1.38 7.43
C TYR A 180 19.01 2.31 6.89
N ASP A 181 20.27 2.04 7.21
CA ASP A 181 21.43 2.83 6.78
C ASP A 181 21.84 2.54 5.32
N ARG A 182 21.31 1.45 4.75
CA ARG A 182 21.59 1.01 3.36
C ARG A 182 20.54 1.46 2.36
N ILE A 183 19.47 2.10 2.81
CA ILE A 183 18.43 2.61 1.92
C ILE A 183 18.89 3.93 1.31
N THR A 184 19.02 3.96 -0.02
CA THR A 184 19.40 5.14 -0.80
C THR A 184 18.36 5.44 -1.87
N PRO A 185 18.34 6.66 -2.44
CA PRO A 185 17.46 6.99 -3.56
C PRO A 185 17.59 6.03 -4.74
N GLU A 186 18.81 5.59 -5.06
CA GLU A 186 19.10 4.66 -6.16
C GLU A 186 18.41 3.31 -5.93
N VAL A 187 18.50 2.77 -4.71
CA VAL A 187 17.83 1.53 -4.30
C VAL A 187 16.31 1.63 -4.48
N LEU A 188 15.73 2.79 -4.15
CA LEU A 188 14.30 3.03 -4.33
C LEU A 188 13.92 3.18 -5.80
N HIS A 189 14.72 3.92 -6.58
CA HIS A 189 14.54 4.06 -8.03
C HIS A 189 14.60 2.73 -8.76
N ASP A 190 15.51 1.83 -8.37
CA ASP A 190 15.64 0.51 -8.98
C ASP A 190 14.39 -0.33 -8.77
N PHE A 191 13.85 -0.35 -7.54
CA PHE A 191 12.60 -1.03 -7.25
C PHE A 191 11.42 -0.37 -7.95
N TYR A 192 11.34 0.95 -7.94
CA TYR A 192 10.29 1.71 -8.62
C TYR A 192 10.26 1.39 -10.12
N ARG A 193 11.37 1.51 -10.83
CA ARG A 193 11.46 1.22 -12.27
C ARG A 193 11.02 -0.19 -12.63
N LYS A 194 11.26 -1.15 -11.72
CA LYS A 194 10.97 -2.56 -11.95
C LYS A 194 9.49 -2.91 -11.72
N TYR A 195 8.83 -2.25 -10.78
CA TYR A 195 7.50 -2.67 -10.32
C TYR A 195 6.39 -1.61 -10.48
N TYR A 196 6.73 -0.32 -10.53
CA TYR A 196 5.75 0.76 -10.59
C TYR A 196 5.50 1.19 -12.04
N HIS A 197 4.64 0.44 -12.72
CA HIS A 197 4.24 0.72 -14.10
C HIS A 197 2.81 0.23 -14.36
N SER A 198 2.14 0.81 -15.34
CA SER A 198 0.73 0.52 -15.65
C SER A 198 0.43 -0.95 -15.91
N GLY A 199 1.36 -1.70 -16.48
CA GLY A 199 1.22 -3.14 -16.74
C GLY A 199 1.20 -4.02 -15.48
N ASN A 200 1.66 -3.50 -14.32
CA ASN A 200 1.76 -4.23 -13.05
C ASN A 200 0.81 -3.69 -11.98
N CYS A 201 -0.10 -2.78 -12.34
CA CYS A 201 -1.03 -2.15 -11.42
C CYS A 201 -2.47 -2.58 -11.68
N SER A 202 -3.31 -2.42 -10.65
CA SER A 202 -4.76 -2.56 -10.74
C SER A 202 -5.43 -1.47 -9.92
N VAL A 203 -6.52 -0.91 -10.42
CA VAL A 203 -7.30 0.12 -9.72
C VAL A 203 -8.57 -0.49 -9.14
N TYR A 204 -8.89 -0.08 -7.91
CA TYR A 204 -10.15 -0.37 -7.23
C TYR A 204 -10.78 0.94 -6.80
N ILE A 205 -12.08 1.10 -7.08
CA ILE A 205 -12.86 2.27 -6.67
C ILE A 205 -14.11 1.79 -5.96
N SER A 206 -14.39 2.37 -4.81
CA SER A 206 -15.60 2.06 -4.05
C SER A 206 -16.22 3.31 -3.43
N GLY A 207 -17.54 3.26 -3.22
CA GLY A 207 -18.32 4.37 -2.68
C GLY A 207 -19.40 4.82 -3.66
N LYS A 208 -19.77 6.10 -3.67
CA LYS A 208 -20.69 6.67 -4.66
C LYS A 208 -19.94 7.00 -5.94
N VAL A 209 -19.78 6.00 -6.80
CA VAL A 209 -18.98 6.12 -8.02
C VAL A 209 -19.83 6.68 -9.16
N THR A 210 -19.49 7.88 -9.61
CA THR A 210 -20.15 8.55 -10.75
C THR A 210 -19.36 8.36 -12.05
N PRO A 211 -19.97 8.59 -13.23
CA PRO A 211 -19.24 8.57 -14.49
C PRO A 211 -18.03 9.53 -14.54
N ASP A 212 -18.10 10.68 -13.87
CA ASP A 212 -17.01 11.65 -13.83
C ASP A 212 -15.82 11.14 -13.01
N ILE A 213 -16.06 10.37 -11.94
CA ILE A 213 -15.01 9.69 -11.18
C ILE A 213 -14.28 8.68 -12.06
N ILE A 214 -15.03 7.84 -12.79
CA ILE A 214 -14.46 6.85 -13.70
C ILE A 214 -13.61 7.54 -14.76
N ARG A 215 -14.15 8.60 -15.39
CA ARG A 215 -13.43 9.41 -16.39
C ARG A 215 -12.14 9.98 -15.81
N SER A 216 -12.17 10.53 -14.59
CA SER A 216 -10.97 11.05 -13.92
C SER A 216 -9.89 10.00 -13.75
N VAL A 217 -10.25 8.74 -13.43
CA VAL A 217 -9.26 7.65 -13.32
C VAL A 217 -8.68 7.29 -14.69
N GLU A 218 -9.52 7.20 -15.71
CA GLU A 218 -9.09 6.91 -17.09
C GLU A 218 -8.15 8.00 -17.62
N GLU A 219 -8.46 9.27 -17.38
CA GLU A 219 -7.65 10.41 -17.80
C GLU A 219 -6.31 10.48 -17.08
N ASN A 220 -6.29 10.26 -15.76
CA ASN A 220 -5.07 10.39 -14.97
C ASN A 220 -4.16 9.18 -15.05
N LEU A 221 -4.71 7.96 -15.16
CA LEU A 221 -3.94 6.71 -15.01
C LEU A 221 -4.14 5.72 -16.16
N GLY A 222 -5.23 5.80 -16.91
CA GLY A 222 -5.69 4.73 -17.80
C GLY A 222 -5.47 4.97 -19.29
N ASN A 223 -5.27 6.21 -19.74
CA ASN A 223 -5.23 6.54 -21.18
C ASN A 223 -3.94 6.09 -21.85
N GLU A 224 -2.81 6.23 -21.18
CA GLU A 224 -1.48 5.93 -21.70
C GLU A 224 -0.73 5.00 -20.77
N ALA A 225 0.15 4.18 -21.32
CA ALA A 225 1.09 3.41 -20.52
C ALA A 225 2.06 4.35 -19.80
N TRP A 226 2.37 4.06 -18.55
CA TRP A 226 3.33 4.80 -17.75
C TRP A 226 4.27 3.84 -17.03
N GLY A 227 5.47 4.33 -16.71
CA GLY A 227 6.57 3.53 -16.21
C GLY A 227 7.18 2.61 -17.29
N GLU A 228 8.22 1.87 -16.94
CA GLU A 228 8.83 0.88 -17.82
C GLU A 228 8.01 -0.41 -17.80
N VAL A 229 7.04 -0.54 -18.73
CA VAL A 229 6.18 -1.72 -18.79
C VAL A 229 7.01 -2.96 -19.06
N LYS A 230 7.03 -3.86 -18.10
CA LYS A 230 7.71 -5.17 -18.13
C LYS A 230 6.69 -6.28 -17.88
N ASP A 231 7.11 -7.51 -18.09
CA ASP A 231 6.29 -8.67 -17.73
C ASP A 231 5.94 -8.65 -16.24
N LYS A 232 4.72 -9.05 -15.93
CA LYS A 232 4.28 -9.14 -14.53
C LYS A 232 5.18 -10.12 -13.78
N PRO A 233 5.65 -9.76 -12.59
CA PRO A 233 6.45 -10.67 -11.79
C PRO A 233 5.64 -11.92 -11.46
N VAL A 234 6.24 -13.08 -11.73
CA VAL A 234 5.61 -14.36 -11.41
C VAL A 234 5.80 -14.63 -9.92
N MET A 235 4.69 -14.76 -9.19
CA MET A 235 4.75 -15.22 -7.82
C MET A 235 5.10 -16.70 -7.79
N GLN A 236 6.22 -17.04 -7.15
CA GLN A 236 6.57 -18.43 -6.90
C GLN A 236 5.67 -19.00 -5.79
N ALA A 237 5.34 -20.28 -5.92
CA ALA A 237 4.57 -20.97 -4.88
C ALA A 237 5.36 -20.99 -3.56
N VAL A 238 4.68 -20.65 -2.46
CA VAL A 238 5.25 -20.74 -1.12
C VAL A 238 5.23 -22.18 -0.67
N VAL A 239 6.39 -22.77 -0.45
CA VAL A 239 6.50 -24.12 0.12
C VAL A 239 7.07 -23.95 1.54
N PRO A 240 6.24 -24.05 2.60
CA PRO A 240 6.73 -23.99 3.96
C PRO A 240 7.61 -25.24 4.25
N ARG A 241 8.64 -25.05 5.04
CA ARG A 241 9.45 -26.19 5.51
C ARG A 241 8.68 -26.92 6.60
N THR A 242 8.65 -28.25 6.49
CA THR A 242 8.16 -29.08 7.59
C THR A 242 9.24 -29.16 8.67
N THR A 243 8.87 -28.91 9.91
CA THR A 243 9.73 -29.12 11.09
C THR A 243 9.09 -30.17 11.98
N SER A 244 9.92 -31.03 12.59
CA SER A 244 9.49 -31.96 13.64
C SER A 244 9.27 -31.27 14.99
N GLU A 245 9.88 -30.09 15.17
CA GLU A 245 9.73 -29.29 16.36
C GLU A 245 8.40 -28.55 16.35
N LYS A 246 7.53 -28.85 17.30
CA LYS A 246 6.21 -28.19 17.46
C LYS A 246 6.27 -26.95 18.36
N HIS A 247 7.35 -26.82 19.13
CA HIS A 247 7.54 -25.73 20.09
C HIS A 247 8.93 -25.12 19.89
N LEU A 248 8.99 -23.80 19.71
CA LEU A 248 10.22 -23.05 19.64
C LEU A 248 10.27 -22.08 20.82
N PHE A 249 11.21 -22.30 21.73
CA PHE A 249 11.47 -21.41 22.85
C PHE A 249 12.57 -20.44 22.49
N VAL A 250 12.33 -19.17 22.76
CA VAL A 250 13.29 -18.09 22.54
C VAL A 250 13.54 -17.42 23.87
N GLU A 251 14.72 -17.64 24.43
CA GLU A 251 15.16 -16.95 25.64
C GLU A 251 15.54 -15.50 25.29
N ARG A 252 15.17 -14.61 26.17
CA ARG A 252 15.54 -13.20 26.09
C ARG A 252 16.46 -12.89 27.27
N GLU A 253 17.65 -12.41 26.98
CA GLU A 253 18.49 -11.75 27.95
C GLU A 253 17.89 -10.37 28.24
N ASP A 254 17.46 -10.13 29.48
CA ASP A 254 16.94 -8.84 29.97
C ASP A 254 18.07 -7.88 30.28
#